data_4880885877b0b7868368386c9de981e1
#
_entry.id   4880885877b0b7868368386c9de981e1
#
_cell.length_a   1.000
_cell.length_b   1.000
_cell.length_c   1.000
_cell.angle_alpha   90.00
_cell.angle_beta   90.00
_cell.angle_gamma   90.00
#
_symmetry.space_group_name_H-M   'P 1'
#
loop_
_entity.id
_entity.type
_entity.pdbx_description
1 polymer ?
#
loop_
_entity_poly.entity_id
_entity_poly.type
_entity_poly.pdbx_seq_one_letter_code
_entity_poly.pdbx_strand_id
1 'polypeptide(L)'
;MIMPLAAQKGAGMSNPDSFIDEVTEEMRRDKLFGYLRRYGWIAVLVVLGIVGGTAWNEYRSAQDRAAAQAAGDALLAALAENDEAARATAMAAVSAQGNAAVITALLTASTQQEAGQAEAAAASLGALAADPATPATYRDLAAIKAAMLPVGEMPARLAALEVLAQPGQPFRLLALEQMAYLTLETGDQTGAVAILRQIAEDAAVTRGLSDRVQTLLIALGEDATGAALAQ
;
A
#
# COMPACT_ATOMS: atom_id res chain seq x y z
N MET A 1 69.54 19.67 80.83
CA MET A 1 68.39 20.01 81.65
C MET A 1 67.16 19.54 80.98
N ILE A 2 66.53 18.51 81.54
CA ILE A 2 65.10 18.17 81.61
C ILE A 2 64.43 17.76 80.25
N MET A 3 64.24 16.51 80.09
CA MET A 3 63.08 15.58 80.21
C MET A 3 61.90 15.78 79.30
N PRO A 4 61.13 14.75 79.22
CA PRO A 4 60.61 14.03 78.03
C PRO A 4 59.12 14.25 77.89
N LEU A 5 58.47 13.72 76.90
CA LEU A 5 57.08 13.20 77.00
C LEU A 5 56.62 12.51 75.70
N ALA A 6 56.51 11.28 75.86
CA ALA A 6 55.27 10.54 75.95
C ALA A 6 54.57 10.28 74.56
N ALA A 7 54.63 9.02 74.32
CA ALA A 7 53.79 8.34 73.29
C ALA A 7 52.29 8.57 73.51
N GLN A 8 51.60 8.80 72.47
CA GLN A 8 50.18 8.48 72.46
C GLN A 8 49.86 7.53 71.24
N LYS A 9 49.57 6.34 71.66
CA LYS A 9 49.02 5.24 70.92
C LYS A 9 47.60 5.60 70.58
N GLY A 10 47.39 6.02 69.32
CA GLY A 10 46.06 6.19 68.81
C GLY A 10 45.49 4.81 68.48
N ALA A 11 44.55 4.38 69.28
CA ALA A 11 43.74 3.18 69.06
C ALA A 11 42.97 3.30 67.74
N GLY A 12 43.19 2.33 66.87
CA GLY A 12 42.38 2.19 65.71
C GLY A 12 40.92 1.92 66.10
N MET A 13 40.08 2.91 65.96
CA MET A 13 38.64 2.71 65.99
C MET A 13 38.27 1.99 64.67
N SER A 14 38.15 0.67 64.77
CA SER A 14 37.47 -0.12 63.79
C SER A 14 36.04 0.42 63.70
N ASN A 15 35.73 1.07 62.62
CA ASN A 15 34.40 1.64 62.35
C ASN A 15 33.40 0.46 62.12
N PRO A 16 32.48 0.20 63.07
CA PRO A 16 31.55 -0.90 62.95
C PRO A 16 30.64 -0.76 61.74
N ASP A 17 30.48 0.46 61.21
CA ASP A 17 29.66 0.73 60.04
C ASP A 17 30.30 0.19 58.74
N SER A 18 31.65 0.20 58.62
CA SER A 18 32.32 -0.36 57.45
C SER A 18 32.23 -1.88 57.39
N PHE A 19 32.16 -2.54 58.52
CA PHE A 19 32.00 -4.01 58.61
C PHE A 19 30.58 -4.46 58.26
N ILE A 20 29.58 -3.65 58.61
CA ILE A 20 28.17 -3.90 58.28
C ILE A 20 27.94 -3.68 56.80
N ASP A 21 28.56 -2.68 56.18
CA ASP A 21 28.46 -2.41 54.74
C ASP A 21 29.13 -3.52 53.92
N GLU A 22 30.31 -3.99 54.34
CA GLU A 22 31.05 -5.05 53.65
C GLU A 22 30.30 -6.40 53.69
N VAL A 23 29.73 -6.77 54.85
CA VAL A 23 28.92 -7.99 55.01
C VAL A 23 27.59 -7.88 54.27
N THR A 24 27.02 -6.69 54.18
CA THR A 24 25.76 -6.48 53.46
C THR A 24 25.97 -6.54 51.92
N GLU A 25 27.12 -6.09 51.45
CA GLU A 25 27.51 -6.13 50.05
C GLU A 25 27.86 -7.56 49.61
N GLU A 26 28.54 -8.35 50.42
CA GLU A 26 28.78 -9.79 50.16
C GLU A 26 27.47 -10.60 50.12
N MET A 27 26.55 -10.36 51.09
CA MET A 27 25.25 -11.04 51.08
C MET A 27 24.35 -10.65 49.91
N ARG A 28 24.45 -9.42 49.38
CA ARG A 28 23.75 -9.03 48.13
C ARG A 28 24.36 -9.69 46.92
N ARG A 29 25.68 -9.82 46.88
CA ARG A 29 26.41 -10.50 45.82
C ARG A 29 26.05 -11.98 45.73
N ASP A 30 26.02 -12.69 46.84
CA ASP A 30 25.69 -14.10 46.92
C ASP A 30 24.22 -14.38 46.50
N LYS A 31 23.30 -13.53 46.92
CA LYS A 31 21.89 -13.61 46.47
C LYS A 31 21.76 -13.34 44.98
N LEU A 32 22.47 -12.36 44.43
CA LEU A 32 22.50 -12.07 43.01
C LEU A 32 23.08 -13.23 42.21
N PHE A 33 24.20 -13.83 42.67
CA PHE A 33 24.78 -15.02 42.01
C PHE A 33 23.85 -16.25 42.08
N GLY A 34 23.13 -16.41 43.21
CA GLY A 34 22.13 -17.47 43.34
C GLY A 34 20.96 -17.31 42.36
N TYR A 35 20.44 -16.09 42.20
CA TYR A 35 19.41 -15.80 41.20
C TYR A 35 19.92 -15.93 39.77
N LEU A 36 21.13 -15.46 39.48
CA LEU A 36 21.75 -15.56 38.15
C LEU A 36 21.98 -17.01 37.76
N ARG A 37 22.40 -17.88 38.69
CA ARG A 37 22.61 -19.31 38.46
C ARG A 37 21.27 -20.05 38.23
N ARG A 38 20.19 -19.62 38.88
CA ARG A 38 18.87 -20.27 38.78
C ARG A 38 18.06 -19.78 37.58
N TYR A 39 18.18 -18.51 37.21
CA TYR A 39 17.36 -17.85 36.18
C TYR A 39 18.17 -17.30 35.02
N GLY A 40 19.51 -17.32 35.05
CA GLY A 40 20.37 -16.80 33.98
C GLY A 40 20.15 -17.46 32.62
N TRP A 41 19.75 -18.74 32.62
CA TRP A 41 19.37 -19.41 31.39
C TRP A 41 18.15 -18.80 30.69
N ILE A 42 17.20 -18.21 31.47
CA ILE A 42 16.03 -17.52 30.91
C ILE A 42 16.49 -16.24 30.21
N ALA A 43 17.41 -15.49 30.81
CA ALA A 43 17.96 -14.29 30.18
C ALA A 43 18.67 -14.63 28.85
N VAL A 44 19.43 -15.74 28.83
CA VAL A 44 20.08 -16.24 27.61
C VAL A 44 19.04 -16.62 26.57
N LEU A 45 17.95 -17.33 26.94
CA LEU A 45 16.87 -17.67 26.00
C LEU A 45 16.15 -16.43 25.46
N VAL A 46 15.91 -15.42 26.29
CA VAL A 46 15.30 -14.16 25.85
C VAL A 46 16.21 -13.46 24.84
N VAL A 47 17.51 -13.37 25.11
CA VAL A 47 18.48 -12.77 24.17
C VAL A 47 18.53 -13.57 22.87
N LEU A 48 18.60 -14.90 22.94
CA LEU A 48 18.58 -15.76 21.75
C LEU A 48 17.26 -15.60 20.96
N GLY A 49 16.13 -15.46 21.65
CA GLY A 49 14.83 -15.22 21.02
C GLY A 49 14.78 -13.88 20.28
N ILE A 50 15.29 -12.82 20.92
CA ILE A 50 15.36 -11.49 20.30
C ILE A 50 16.32 -11.50 19.09
N VAL A 51 17.53 -12.01 19.27
CA VAL A 51 18.53 -12.05 18.19
C VAL A 51 18.09 -12.98 17.06
N GLY A 52 17.53 -14.16 17.37
CA GLY A 52 16.99 -15.07 16.37
C GLY A 52 15.78 -14.48 15.63
N GLY A 53 14.88 -13.83 16.35
CA GLY A 53 13.73 -13.14 15.77
C GLY A 53 14.11 -11.99 14.86
N THR A 54 15.08 -11.16 15.27
CA THR A 54 15.58 -10.05 14.42
C THR A 54 16.34 -10.57 13.20
N ALA A 55 17.18 -11.59 13.36
CA ALA A 55 17.90 -12.22 12.24
C ALA A 55 16.93 -12.84 11.21
N TRP A 56 15.89 -13.53 11.69
CA TRP A 56 14.86 -14.10 10.82
C TRP A 56 14.07 -13.02 10.08
N ASN A 57 13.68 -11.95 10.78
CA ASN A 57 12.98 -10.82 10.16
C ASN A 57 13.83 -10.12 9.11
N GLU A 58 15.13 -9.90 9.40
CA GLU A 58 16.06 -9.29 8.44
C GLU A 58 16.30 -10.18 7.21
N TYR A 59 16.43 -11.50 7.42
CA TYR A 59 16.55 -12.46 6.32
C TYR A 59 15.33 -12.42 5.39
N ARG A 60 14.11 -12.45 5.96
CA ARG A 60 12.87 -12.30 5.17
C ARG A 60 12.83 -10.96 4.42
N SER A 61 13.12 -9.86 5.13
CA SER A 61 13.12 -8.53 4.55
C SER A 61 14.17 -8.40 3.43
N ALA A 62 15.32 -9.05 3.55
CA ALA A 62 16.34 -9.09 2.50
C ALA A 62 15.87 -9.86 1.26
N GLN A 63 15.18 -10.98 1.45
CA GLN A 63 14.57 -11.73 0.34
C GLN A 63 13.47 -10.94 -0.37
N ASP A 64 12.59 -10.28 0.39
CA ASP A 64 11.52 -9.45 -0.17
C ASP A 64 12.10 -8.28 -0.98
N ARG A 65 13.15 -7.63 -0.46
CA ARG A 65 13.88 -6.57 -1.20
C ARG A 65 14.52 -7.08 -2.48
N ALA A 66 15.18 -8.25 -2.42
CA ALA A 66 15.83 -8.85 -3.59
C ALA A 66 14.80 -9.23 -4.67
N ALA A 67 13.65 -9.80 -4.27
CA ALA A 67 12.55 -10.12 -5.17
C ALA A 67 11.96 -8.84 -5.81
N ALA A 68 11.77 -7.78 -5.01
CA ALA A 68 11.26 -6.50 -5.52
C ALA A 68 12.25 -5.83 -6.49
N GLN A 69 13.56 -5.91 -6.22
CA GLN A 69 14.60 -5.42 -7.13
C GLN A 69 14.60 -6.20 -8.45
N ALA A 70 14.57 -7.54 -8.37
CA ALA A 70 14.51 -8.37 -9.58
C ALA A 70 13.26 -8.09 -10.42
N ALA A 71 12.10 -7.88 -9.79
CA ALA A 71 10.88 -7.49 -10.47
C ALA A 71 11.02 -6.09 -11.11
N GLY A 72 11.63 -5.13 -10.41
CA GLY A 72 11.91 -3.79 -10.94
C GLY A 72 12.83 -3.82 -12.15
N ASP A 73 13.91 -4.58 -12.08
CA ASP A 73 14.86 -4.74 -13.19
C ASP A 73 14.19 -5.40 -14.42
N ALA A 74 13.35 -6.42 -14.17
CA ALA A 74 12.59 -7.07 -15.24
C ALA A 74 11.54 -6.12 -15.88
N LEU A 75 10.87 -5.28 -15.08
CA LEU A 75 9.96 -4.25 -15.58
C LEU A 75 10.70 -3.23 -16.46
N LEU A 76 11.86 -2.75 -16.02
CA LEU A 76 12.69 -1.81 -16.79
C LEU A 76 13.18 -2.44 -18.09
N ALA A 77 13.60 -3.70 -18.06
CA ALA A 77 13.99 -4.43 -19.25
C ALA A 77 12.83 -4.60 -20.24
N ALA A 78 11.63 -4.94 -19.74
CA ALA A 78 10.44 -5.05 -20.58
C ALA A 78 10.04 -3.70 -21.21
N LEU A 79 10.11 -2.60 -20.45
CA LEU A 79 9.82 -1.25 -20.96
C LEU A 79 10.86 -0.75 -21.98
N ALA A 80 12.07 -1.30 -21.99
CA ALA A 80 13.11 -0.95 -22.95
C ALA A 80 12.87 -1.58 -24.34
N GLU A 81 11.94 -2.53 -24.46
CA GLU A 81 11.55 -3.10 -25.75
C GLU A 81 10.90 -2.03 -26.64
N ASN A 82 11.42 -1.88 -27.87
CA ASN A 82 10.94 -0.86 -28.81
C ASN A 82 9.66 -1.27 -29.52
N ASP A 83 9.47 -2.57 -29.75
CA ASP A 83 8.24 -3.12 -30.34
C ASP A 83 7.16 -3.25 -29.29
N GLU A 84 5.96 -2.71 -29.58
CA GLU A 84 4.86 -2.67 -28.61
C GLU A 84 4.35 -4.06 -28.24
N ALA A 85 4.28 -4.98 -29.20
CA ALA A 85 3.83 -6.36 -28.95
C ALA A 85 4.87 -7.16 -28.16
N ALA A 86 6.18 -6.98 -28.47
CA ALA A 86 7.26 -7.57 -27.71
C ALA A 86 7.28 -7.02 -26.28
N ARG A 87 7.10 -5.70 -26.10
CA ARG A 87 7.00 -5.03 -24.80
C ARG A 87 5.84 -5.58 -23.98
N ALA A 88 4.64 -5.70 -24.55
CA ALA A 88 3.47 -6.26 -23.88
C ALA A 88 3.71 -7.72 -23.44
N THR A 89 4.37 -8.52 -24.29
CA THR A 89 4.72 -9.91 -23.99
C THR A 89 5.76 -10.00 -22.86
N ALA A 90 6.82 -9.19 -22.93
CA ALA A 90 7.85 -9.14 -21.92
C ALA A 90 7.29 -8.67 -20.56
N MET A 91 6.40 -7.66 -20.59
CA MET A 91 5.73 -7.15 -19.40
C MET A 91 4.83 -8.21 -18.74
N ALA A 92 4.08 -8.96 -19.53
CA ALA A 92 3.22 -10.05 -19.05
C ALA A 92 4.00 -11.22 -18.43
N ALA A 93 5.29 -11.37 -18.76
CA ALA A 93 6.17 -12.38 -18.19
C ALA A 93 6.81 -11.97 -16.85
N VAL A 94 6.68 -10.72 -16.43
CA VAL A 94 7.26 -10.24 -15.16
C VAL A 94 6.49 -10.80 -13.99
N SER A 95 7.19 -11.54 -13.13
CA SER A 95 6.63 -12.02 -11.85
C SER A 95 6.93 -11.02 -10.73
N ALA A 96 5.90 -10.58 -10.04
CA ALA A 96 6.01 -9.69 -8.89
C ALA A 96 5.08 -10.15 -7.77
N GLN A 97 5.38 -9.78 -6.52
CA GLN A 97 4.60 -10.14 -5.34
C GLN A 97 4.24 -8.88 -4.52
N GLY A 98 3.20 -9.00 -3.69
CA GLY A 98 2.76 -7.90 -2.84
C GLY A 98 2.39 -6.64 -3.63
N ASN A 99 2.81 -5.47 -3.16
CA ASN A 99 2.50 -4.20 -3.81
C ASN A 99 3.11 -4.07 -5.22
N ALA A 100 4.24 -4.73 -5.49
CA ALA A 100 4.84 -4.74 -6.81
C ALA A 100 3.97 -5.48 -7.84
N ALA A 101 3.22 -6.51 -7.43
CA ALA A 101 2.29 -7.23 -8.31
C ALA A 101 1.18 -6.32 -8.84
N VAL A 102 0.67 -5.41 -8.01
CA VAL A 102 -0.37 -4.44 -8.42
C VAL A 102 0.16 -3.51 -9.51
N ILE A 103 1.37 -2.95 -9.30
CA ILE A 103 2.00 -2.05 -10.27
C ILE A 103 2.30 -2.80 -11.57
N THR A 104 2.85 -4.01 -11.47
CA THR A 104 3.14 -4.87 -12.63
C THR A 104 1.87 -5.16 -13.44
N ALA A 105 0.77 -5.54 -12.79
CA ALA A 105 -0.49 -5.83 -13.46
C ALA A 105 -1.07 -4.59 -14.18
N LEU A 106 -1.02 -3.42 -13.55
CA LEU A 106 -1.47 -2.17 -14.17
C LEU A 106 -0.61 -1.76 -15.36
N LEU A 107 0.72 -1.91 -15.27
CA LEU A 107 1.65 -1.65 -16.38
C LEU A 107 1.46 -2.66 -17.50
N THR A 108 1.29 -3.95 -17.17
CA THR A 108 1.01 -5.00 -18.16
C THR A 108 -0.26 -4.67 -18.94
N ALA A 109 -1.34 -4.31 -18.26
CA ALA A 109 -2.58 -3.92 -18.93
C ALA A 109 -2.41 -2.67 -19.82
N SER A 110 -1.60 -1.69 -19.39
CA SER A 110 -1.31 -0.49 -20.18
C SER A 110 -0.53 -0.84 -21.47
N THR A 111 0.54 -1.64 -21.35
CA THR A 111 1.34 -2.04 -22.52
C THR A 111 0.57 -2.95 -23.47
N GLN A 112 -0.31 -3.82 -22.95
CA GLN A 112 -1.22 -4.61 -23.75
C GLN A 112 -2.21 -3.73 -24.53
N GLN A 113 -2.73 -2.68 -23.90
CA GLN A 113 -3.63 -1.73 -24.54
C GLN A 113 -2.90 -0.93 -25.63
N GLU A 114 -1.67 -0.47 -25.40
CA GLU A 114 -0.83 0.22 -26.38
C GLU A 114 -0.54 -0.68 -27.59
N ALA A 115 -0.33 -1.97 -27.37
CA ALA A 115 -0.13 -2.98 -28.41
C ALA A 115 -1.44 -3.41 -29.12
N GLY A 116 -2.58 -2.78 -28.83
CA GLY A 116 -3.89 -3.13 -29.41
C GLY A 116 -4.49 -4.44 -28.89
N GLN A 117 -3.94 -4.99 -27.80
CA GLN A 117 -4.37 -6.26 -27.19
C GLN A 117 -5.44 -6.02 -26.11
N ALA A 118 -6.57 -5.44 -26.50
CA ALA A 118 -7.61 -4.99 -25.57
C ALA A 118 -8.17 -6.12 -24.68
N GLU A 119 -8.36 -7.33 -25.25
CA GLU A 119 -8.84 -8.50 -24.52
C GLU A 119 -7.83 -8.96 -23.46
N ALA A 120 -6.54 -8.96 -23.77
CA ALA A 120 -5.49 -9.31 -22.82
C ALA A 120 -5.42 -8.26 -21.69
N ALA A 121 -5.52 -6.98 -22.04
CA ALA A 121 -5.57 -5.90 -21.05
C ALA A 121 -6.78 -6.03 -20.12
N ALA A 122 -7.97 -6.34 -20.67
CA ALA A 122 -9.17 -6.56 -19.88
C ALA A 122 -9.02 -7.78 -18.95
N ALA A 123 -8.42 -8.87 -19.43
CA ALA A 123 -8.14 -10.04 -18.60
C ALA A 123 -7.16 -9.74 -17.45
N SER A 124 -6.07 -9.00 -17.73
CA SER A 124 -5.10 -8.58 -16.73
C SER A 124 -5.72 -7.69 -15.64
N LEU A 125 -6.54 -6.71 -16.03
CA LEU A 125 -7.27 -5.84 -15.11
C LEU A 125 -8.35 -6.60 -14.35
N GLY A 126 -9.09 -7.51 -14.99
CA GLY A 126 -10.10 -8.35 -14.37
C GLY A 126 -9.50 -9.27 -13.29
N ALA A 127 -8.34 -9.87 -13.56
CA ALA A 127 -7.61 -10.67 -12.59
C ALA A 127 -7.21 -9.83 -11.37
N LEU A 128 -6.69 -8.62 -11.58
CA LEU A 128 -6.33 -7.70 -10.49
C LEU A 128 -7.55 -7.26 -9.67
N ALA A 129 -8.69 -6.99 -10.33
CA ALA A 129 -9.94 -6.60 -9.66
C ALA A 129 -10.54 -7.73 -8.82
N ALA A 130 -10.34 -8.98 -9.22
CA ALA A 130 -10.85 -10.17 -8.54
C ALA A 130 -9.93 -10.70 -7.43
N ASP A 131 -8.67 -10.26 -7.35
CA ASP A 131 -7.71 -10.77 -6.36
C ASP A 131 -7.98 -10.20 -4.96
N PRO A 132 -8.38 -11.04 -3.98
CA PRO A 132 -8.65 -10.58 -2.62
C PRO A 132 -7.38 -10.10 -1.87
N ALA A 133 -6.18 -10.47 -2.32
CA ALA A 133 -4.92 -9.98 -1.75
C ALA A 133 -4.60 -8.54 -2.18
N THR A 134 -5.22 -8.08 -3.27
CA THR A 134 -5.09 -6.70 -3.75
C THR A 134 -5.91 -5.74 -2.86
N PRO A 135 -5.35 -4.60 -2.41
CA PRO A 135 -6.11 -3.59 -1.67
C PRO A 135 -7.33 -3.10 -2.46
N ALA A 136 -8.47 -2.88 -1.77
CA ALA A 136 -9.75 -2.55 -2.39
C ALA A 136 -9.68 -1.41 -3.41
N THR A 137 -8.96 -0.32 -3.08
CA THR A 137 -8.78 0.83 -3.98
C THR A 137 -8.18 0.45 -5.35
N TYR A 138 -7.22 -0.48 -5.38
CA TYR A 138 -6.63 -0.91 -6.64
C TYR A 138 -7.52 -1.89 -7.39
N ARG A 139 -8.32 -2.70 -6.69
CA ARG A 139 -9.34 -3.55 -7.32
C ARG A 139 -10.40 -2.70 -8.02
N ASP A 140 -10.89 -1.66 -7.34
CA ASP A 140 -11.88 -0.72 -7.90
C ASP A 140 -11.29 0.04 -9.10
N LEU A 141 -10.04 0.50 -9.00
CA LEU A 141 -9.33 1.14 -10.11
C LEU A 141 -9.20 0.19 -11.31
N ALA A 142 -8.82 -1.06 -11.07
CA ALA A 142 -8.69 -2.06 -12.13
C ALA A 142 -10.06 -2.36 -12.79
N ALA A 143 -11.13 -2.44 -12.00
CA ALA A 143 -12.48 -2.64 -12.51
C ALA A 143 -12.94 -1.48 -13.41
N ILE A 144 -12.71 -0.23 -12.99
CA ILE A 144 -13.00 0.95 -13.85
C ILE A 144 -12.20 0.89 -15.14
N LYS A 145 -10.88 0.65 -15.06
CA LYS A 145 -10.02 0.57 -16.24
C LYS A 145 -10.45 -0.55 -17.18
N ALA A 146 -10.87 -1.71 -16.65
CA ALA A 146 -11.41 -2.81 -17.46
C ALA A 146 -12.71 -2.41 -18.17
N ALA A 147 -13.62 -1.73 -17.48
CA ALA A 147 -14.88 -1.28 -18.06
C ALA A 147 -14.71 -0.20 -19.16
N MET A 148 -13.60 0.55 -19.12
CA MET A 148 -13.25 1.53 -20.17
C MET A 148 -12.78 0.88 -21.47
N LEU A 149 -12.33 -0.39 -21.43
CA LEU A 149 -11.88 -1.07 -22.63
C LEU A 149 -13.09 -1.49 -23.49
N PRO A 150 -13.00 -1.43 -24.84
CA PRO A 150 -14.08 -1.82 -25.73
C PRO A 150 -14.18 -3.36 -25.85
N VAL A 151 -14.24 -4.05 -24.71
CA VAL A 151 -14.22 -5.51 -24.59
C VAL A 151 -15.37 -5.97 -23.72
N GLY A 152 -16.04 -7.03 -24.14
CA GLY A 152 -17.21 -7.60 -23.46
C GLY A 152 -18.51 -6.91 -23.84
N GLU A 153 -19.61 -7.51 -23.37
CA GLU A 153 -20.96 -7.02 -23.64
C GLU A 153 -21.27 -5.74 -22.86
N MET A 154 -21.90 -4.77 -23.51
CA MET A 154 -22.27 -3.47 -22.92
C MET A 154 -23.01 -3.61 -21.57
N PRO A 155 -24.02 -4.48 -21.41
CA PRO A 155 -24.70 -4.65 -20.13
C PRO A 155 -23.76 -5.10 -19.00
N ALA A 156 -22.78 -5.95 -19.30
CA ALA A 156 -21.83 -6.42 -18.27
C ALA A 156 -20.88 -5.30 -17.85
N ARG A 157 -20.42 -4.47 -18.80
CA ARG A 157 -19.59 -3.27 -18.51
C ARG A 157 -20.35 -2.27 -17.65
N LEU A 158 -21.61 -1.99 -17.97
CA LEU A 158 -22.47 -1.11 -17.17
C LEU A 158 -22.69 -1.67 -15.76
N ALA A 159 -23.03 -2.96 -15.62
CA ALA A 159 -23.25 -3.59 -14.32
C ALA A 159 -21.99 -3.54 -13.43
N ALA A 160 -20.80 -3.69 -14.00
CA ALA A 160 -19.54 -3.53 -13.25
C ALA A 160 -19.35 -2.11 -12.71
N LEU A 161 -19.71 -1.09 -13.51
CA LEU A 161 -19.63 0.31 -13.10
C LEU A 161 -20.72 0.68 -12.07
N GLU A 162 -21.93 0.10 -12.16
CA GLU A 162 -23.01 0.33 -11.20
C GLU A 162 -22.60 -0.01 -9.77
N VAL A 163 -21.81 -1.06 -9.56
CA VAL A 163 -21.28 -1.43 -8.24
C VAL A 163 -20.36 -0.33 -7.69
N LEU A 164 -19.52 0.26 -8.55
CA LEU A 164 -18.58 1.31 -8.19
C LEU A 164 -19.24 2.70 -8.09
N ALA A 165 -20.40 2.87 -8.71
CA ALA A 165 -21.19 4.10 -8.68
C ALA A 165 -22.05 4.25 -7.40
N GLN A 166 -22.07 3.24 -6.51
CA GLN A 166 -22.84 3.29 -5.28
C GLN A 166 -22.36 4.40 -4.33
N PRO A 167 -23.27 4.98 -3.53
CA PRO A 167 -22.89 5.95 -2.50
C PRO A 167 -21.80 5.41 -1.56
N GLY A 168 -20.80 6.24 -1.27
CA GLY A 168 -19.67 5.87 -0.41
C GLY A 168 -18.50 5.18 -1.10
N GLN A 169 -18.63 4.81 -2.37
CA GLN A 169 -17.51 4.24 -3.13
C GLN A 169 -16.49 5.34 -3.50
N PRO A 170 -15.17 5.05 -3.40
CA PRO A 170 -14.13 6.05 -3.61
C PRO A 170 -14.07 6.56 -5.04
N PHE A 171 -14.47 5.76 -6.03
CA PHE A 171 -14.47 6.13 -7.45
C PHE A 171 -15.85 6.39 -8.03
N ARG A 172 -16.85 6.63 -7.17
CA ARG A 172 -18.25 6.78 -7.58
C ARG A 172 -18.47 7.73 -8.75
N LEU A 173 -17.91 8.92 -8.67
CA LEU A 173 -18.11 9.94 -9.71
C LEU A 173 -17.39 9.59 -11.01
N LEU A 174 -16.25 8.91 -10.95
CA LEU A 174 -15.58 8.38 -12.16
C LEU A 174 -16.36 7.24 -12.79
N ALA A 175 -16.94 6.35 -11.97
CA ALA A 175 -17.81 5.29 -12.47
C ALA A 175 -19.04 5.86 -13.17
N LEU A 176 -19.69 6.87 -12.58
CA LEU A 176 -20.80 7.59 -13.21
C LEU A 176 -20.39 8.25 -14.54
N GLU A 177 -19.21 8.87 -14.59
CA GLU A 177 -18.69 9.46 -15.86
C GLU A 177 -18.55 8.38 -16.93
N GLN A 178 -17.98 7.21 -16.61
CA GLN A 178 -17.84 6.11 -17.55
C GLN A 178 -19.20 5.53 -17.96
N MET A 179 -20.14 5.42 -17.03
CA MET A 179 -21.51 5.00 -17.36
C MET A 179 -22.18 5.97 -18.34
N ALA A 180 -21.99 7.29 -18.17
CA ALA A 180 -22.52 8.28 -19.12
C ALA A 180 -21.95 8.07 -20.52
N TYR A 181 -20.63 7.81 -20.66
CA TYR A 181 -20.04 7.49 -21.96
C TYR A 181 -20.62 6.22 -22.57
N LEU A 182 -20.72 5.12 -21.81
CA LEU A 182 -21.30 3.88 -22.30
C LEU A 182 -22.78 4.03 -22.69
N THR A 183 -23.54 4.85 -21.94
CA THR A 183 -24.94 5.15 -22.26
C THR A 183 -25.05 5.94 -23.56
N LEU A 184 -24.11 6.87 -23.84
CA LEU A 184 -24.03 7.53 -25.16
C LEU A 184 -23.69 6.58 -26.29
N GLU A 185 -22.82 5.59 -26.06
CA GLU A 185 -22.49 4.57 -27.04
C GLU A 185 -23.74 3.72 -27.46
N THR A 186 -24.69 3.56 -26.52
CA THR A 186 -25.98 2.90 -26.84
C THR A 186 -26.98 3.81 -27.56
N GLY A 187 -26.67 5.08 -27.76
CA GLY A 187 -27.56 6.09 -28.34
C GLY A 187 -28.56 6.71 -27.39
N ASP A 188 -28.51 6.39 -26.09
CA ASP A 188 -29.35 6.99 -25.05
C ASP A 188 -28.77 8.32 -24.54
N GLN A 189 -28.91 9.37 -25.33
CA GLN A 189 -28.46 10.71 -24.99
C GLN A 189 -29.18 11.21 -23.73
N THR A 190 -30.47 10.93 -23.58
CA THR A 190 -31.26 11.40 -22.41
C THR A 190 -30.76 10.79 -21.12
N GLY A 191 -30.53 9.48 -21.11
CA GLY A 191 -29.93 8.80 -19.95
C GLY A 191 -28.55 9.30 -19.60
N ALA A 192 -27.68 9.52 -20.61
CA ALA A 192 -26.36 10.07 -20.39
C ALA A 192 -26.38 11.49 -19.79
N VAL A 193 -27.25 12.37 -20.32
CA VAL A 193 -27.44 13.74 -19.76
C VAL A 193 -27.90 13.68 -18.31
N ALA A 194 -28.82 12.75 -17.95
CA ALA A 194 -29.26 12.59 -16.57
C ALA A 194 -28.10 12.22 -15.63
N ILE A 195 -27.23 11.28 -16.06
CA ILE A 195 -26.05 10.89 -15.27
C ILE A 195 -25.04 12.07 -15.15
N LEU A 196 -24.78 12.79 -16.25
CA LEU A 196 -23.87 13.92 -16.24
C LEU A 196 -24.36 15.06 -15.31
N ARG A 197 -25.66 15.33 -15.28
CA ARG A 197 -26.25 16.29 -14.34
C ARG A 197 -26.09 15.83 -12.88
N GLN A 198 -26.31 14.56 -12.61
CA GLN A 198 -26.07 13.99 -11.28
C GLN A 198 -24.63 14.21 -10.83
N ILE A 199 -23.64 14.09 -11.72
CA ILE A 199 -22.23 14.37 -11.39
C ILE A 199 -22.03 15.88 -11.16
N ALA A 200 -22.60 16.74 -12.01
CA ALA A 200 -22.44 18.19 -11.92
C ALA A 200 -22.99 18.78 -10.61
N GLU A 201 -24.07 18.19 -10.07
CA GLU A 201 -24.73 18.60 -8.83
C GLU A 201 -24.09 18.01 -7.57
N ASP A 202 -23.11 17.11 -7.71
CA ASP A 202 -22.50 16.43 -6.57
C ASP A 202 -21.48 17.32 -5.86
N ALA A 203 -21.64 17.46 -4.54
CA ALA A 203 -20.75 18.29 -3.71
C ALA A 203 -19.28 17.80 -3.68
N ALA A 204 -19.03 16.52 -4.01
CA ALA A 204 -17.71 15.93 -4.04
C ALA A 204 -17.03 15.98 -5.43
N VAL A 205 -17.69 16.63 -6.42
CA VAL A 205 -17.14 16.75 -7.77
C VAL A 205 -15.83 17.53 -7.76
N THR A 206 -14.79 16.96 -8.35
CA THR A 206 -13.52 17.67 -8.53
C THR A 206 -13.61 18.64 -9.69
N ARG A 207 -12.80 19.73 -9.64
CA ARG A 207 -12.82 20.75 -10.70
C ARG A 207 -12.60 20.14 -12.09
N GLY A 208 -11.60 19.25 -12.24
CA GLY A 208 -11.32 18.62 -13.54
C GLY A 208 -12.45 17.73 -14.04
N LEU A 209 -13.18 17.06 -13.15
CA LEU A 209 -14.37 16.29 -13.54
C LEU A 209 -15.53 17.22 -13.92
N SER A 210 -15.77 18.27 -13.14
CA SER A 210 -16.79 19.28 -13.45
C SER A 210 -16.56 19.90 -14.83
N ASP A 211 -15.33 20.31 -15.15
CA ASP A 211 -14.99 20.90 -16.45
C ASP A 211 -15.28 19.93 -17.62
N ARG A 212 -14.95 18.63 -17.47
CA ARG A 212 -15.24 17.62 -18.49
C ARG A 212 -16.74 17.38 -18.66
N VAL A 213 -17.46 17.25 -17.54
CA VAL A 213 -18.91 17.05 -17.55
C VAL A 213 -19.64 18.24 -18.20
N GLN A 214 -19.26 19.48 -17.87
CA GLN A 214 -19.84 20.67 -18.49
C GLN A 214 -19.55 20.71 -20.00
N THR A 215 -18.31 20.40 -20.41
CA THR A 215 -17.95 20.34 -21.82
C THR A 215 -18.82 19.33 -22.58
N LEU A 216 -19.05 18.16 -21.96
CA LEU A 216 -19.87 17.12 -22.58
C LEU A 216 -21.35 17.50 -22.63
N LEU A 217 -21.91 18.12 -21.58
CA LEU A 217 -23.28 18.62 -21.59
C LEU A 217 -23.49 19.64 -22.69
N ILE A 218 -22.58 20.62 -22.87
CA ILE A 218 -22.63 21.60 -23.96
C ILE A 218 -22.57 20.92 -25.33
N ALA A 219 -21.70 19.91 -25.49
CA ALA A 219 -21.59 19.15 -26.73
C ALA A 219 -22.87 18.37 -27.07
N LEU A 220 -23.66 18.01 -26.04
CA LEU A 220 -24.96 17.34 -26.19
C LEU A 220 -26.14 18.31 -26.37
N GLY A 221 -25.89 19.64 -26.44
CA GLY A 221 -26.90 20.65 -26.63
C GLY A 221 -27.59 21.12 -25.35
N GLU A 222 -26.97 20.85 -24.19
CA GLU A 222 -27.45 21.30 -22.91
C GLU A 222 -26.65 22.54 -22.45
N ASP A 223 -27.29 23.46 -21.73
CA ASP A 223 -26.54 24.56 -21.13
C ASP A 223 -25.75 24.10 -19.88
N ALA A 224 -24.78 24.93 -19.44
CA ALA A 224 -23.99 24.64 -18.25
C ALA A 224 -24.83 24.58 -16.95
N THR A 225 -26.07 25.07 -16.98
CA THR A 225 -27.04 25.05 -15.86
C THR A 225 -28.05 23.93 -15.97
N GLY A 226 -27.97 23.10 -17.04
CA GLY A 226 -28.79 21.93 -17.25
C GLY A 226 -30.15 22.22 -17.90
N ALA A 227 -30.38 23.42 -18.43
CA ALA A 227 -31.53 23.69 -19.29
C ALA A 227 -31.17 23.36 -20.76
N ALA A 228 -32.11 22.72 -21.48
CA ALA A 228 -31.93 22.49 -22.91
C ALA A 228 -31.74 23.84 -23.63
N LEU A 229 -30.68 23.99 -24.42
CA LEU A 229 -30.50 25.18 -25.28
C LEU A 229 -31.67 25.21 -26.27
N ALA A 230 -32.53 26.21 -26.18
CA ALA A 230 -33.65 26.39 -27.08
C ALA A 230 -33.11 26.46 -28.53
N GLN A 231 -33.49 25.46 -29.34
CA GLN A 231 -33.23 25.45 -30.80
C GLN A 231 -34.16 26.38 -31.52
#